data_947e16e3e2182617af9ac69617477932
#
_entry.id   947e16e3e2182617af9ac69617477932
#
_cell.length_a   1.000
_cell.length_b   1.000
_cell.length_c   1.000
_cell.angle_alpha   90.00
_cell.angle_beta   90.00
_cell.angle_gamma   90.00
#
_symmetry.space_group_name_H-M   'P 1'
#
loop_
_entity.id
_entity.type
_entity.pdbx_description
1 polymer ?
#
loop_
_entity_poly.entity_id
_entity_poly.type
_entity_poly.pdbx_seq_one_letter_code
_entity_poly.pdbx_strand_id
1 'polypeptide(L)'
;MSYSLGKKLAGFAAATALIVGACGGTGTPTSAPGTQGNQGTQAPADTGTAATETLNIGIGGPFTGTSALTGTEMKNAAQMAFDAINWQVGKYKINPVYVDDQADPAKGTAALEQAIVGQKLVAGILNWNSSVSVAEMELTAKYKIPWFFGMGAAGTVNQKFTGDKAKFGYWTSKGWPDPVKLTTAYVGAINDAIAAGTYTPAAKVVAIYGEDTDWGRSFGAGLKNDFTASGWTIKYEDYFPLTQTDFSALMAKYASDNVPVIAGTSTAAASISAFIKAYGEAGLKSLVIADGLGWFGDWYKMTGSASDSVLDSVPGFATEKAKKFQSDYKAKYNSDPSAAAAGLSYDWTNFFIKLLQQTLTDQGSLTSETIYKEAQDKLWTGQLTYTDGIIMSSYDFSPDTIPDPVVGKGHYIFPVTQYSGGERTVIWPADQASGTLKPKA
;
A
#
# COMPACT_ATOMS: atom_id res chain seq x y z
N MET A 1 50.90 -23.50 8.02
CA MET A 1 50.77 -24.14 9.34
C MET A 1 49.33 -24.62 9.47
N SER A 2 49.19 -25.95 9.46
CA SER A 2 47.93 -26.70 9.57
C SER A 2 47.57 -26.97 11.00
N TYR A 3 46.29 -27.05 11.35
CA TYR A 3 45.65 -27.90 12.37
C TYR A 3 44.16 -27.83 12.11
N SER A 4 43.51 -28.83 11.66
CA SER A 4 43.09 -30.16 12.12
C SER A 4 41.80 -30.13 12.93
N LEU A 5 40.81 -30.71 12.28
CA LEU A 5 39.65 -31.55 12.66
C LEU A 5 39.27 -31.77 14.15
N GLY A 6 37.97 -31.76 14.37
CA GLY A 6 37.32 -32.37 15.53
C GLY A 6 35.82 -32.65 15.30
N LYS A 7 35.50 -33.84 14.74
CA LYS A 7 34.15 -34.43 14.70
C LYS A 7 33.70 -34.87 16.07
N LYS A 8 32.42 -34.67 16.45
CA LYS A 8 31.68 -35.58 17.34
C LYS A 8 30.23 -35.72 16.85
N LEU A 9 29.92 -36.92 16.37
CA LEU A 9 28.59 -37.50 16.28
C LEU A 9 28.15 -37.96 17.69
N ALA A 10 26.86 -37.77 17.99
CA ALA A 10 26.13 -38.65 18.92
C ALA A 10 24.66 -38.66 18.49
N GLY A 11 24.21 -39.80 18.01
CA GLY A 11 22.82 -40.12 17.78
C GLY A 11 22.17 -40.64 19.03
N PHE A 12 20.86 -40.50 19.15
CA PHE A 12 20.04 -41.36 20.00
C PHE A 12 18.70 -41.68 19.34
N ALA A 13 18.28 -42.91 19.56
CA ALA A 13 17.28 -43.65 18.85
C ALA A 13 15.85 -43.45 19.36
N ALA A 14 14.92 -43.97 18.55
CA ALA A 14 13.48 -44.04 18.71
C ALA A 14 12.98 -44.79 19.97
N ALA A 15 11.78 -44.45 20.41
CA ALA A 15 10.90 -45.37 21.13
C ALA A 15 9.44 -45.12 20.74
N THR A 16 8.90 -46.13 20.09
CA THR A 16 7.48 -46.32 19.77
C THR A 16 6.75 -46.88 20.98
N ALA A 17 5.57 -46.39 21.33
CA ALA A 17 4.63 -47.07 22.21
C ALA A 17 3.20 -46.97 21.68
N LEU A 18 2.70 -48.05 21.19
CA LEU A 18 1.27 -48.33 20.93
C LEU A 18 0.61 -48.75 22.26
N ILE A 19 -0.56 -48.18 22.57
CA ILE A 19 -1.51 -48.81 23.48
C ILE A 19 -2.90 -48.74 22.87
N VAL A 20 -3.45 -49.93 22.61
CA VAL A 20 -4.84 -50.22 22.26
C VAL A 20 -5.59 -50.49 23.57
N GLY A 21 -6.80 -49.95 23.72
CA GLY A 21 -7.69 -50.26 24.81
C GLY A 21 -9.13 -49.90 24.48
N ALA A 22 -9.95 -50.93 24.25
CA ALA A 22 -11.37 -50.85 23.89
C ALA A 22 -12.28 -51.07 25.10
N CYS A 23 -13.60 -50.86 24.88
CA CYS A 23 -14.80 -51.15 25.67
C CYS A 23 -15.28 -50.03 26.61
N GLY A 24 -16.46 -49.42 26.42
CA GLY A 24 -17.81 -49.99 26.28
C GLY A 24 -18.61 -49.49 27.48
N GLY A 25 -19.69 -48.74 27.28
CA GLY A 25 -20.58 -48.30 28.36
C GLY A 25 -21.74 -47.45 27.86
N THR A 26 -22.88 -48.08 27.67
CA THR A 26 -24.18 -47.54 27.31
C THR A 26 -24.83 -46.73 28.43
N GLY A 27 -25.45 -45.62 28.14
CA GLY A 27 -26.29 -44.87 29.06
C GLY A 27 -27.00 -43.72 28.35
N THR A 28 -28.28 -43.91 28.04
CA THR A 28 -29.21 -42.92 27.45
C THR A 28 -30.03 -42.25 28.56
N PRO A 29 -30.89 -41.25 28.29
CA PRO A 29 -30.62 -39.81 28.42
C PRO A 29 -31.63 -39.17 29.40
N THR A 30 -31.35 -37.92 29.76
CA THR A 30 -32.43 -37.06 30.32
C THR A 30 -32.28 -35.65 29.79
N SER A 31 -33.37 -35.23 29.12
CA SER A 31 -33.57 -33.91 28.53
C SER A 31 -33.95 -32.86 29.58
N ALA A 32 -33.42 -31.64 29.44
CA ALA A 32 -34.02 -30.43 30.01
C ALA A 32 -33.77 -29.24 29.03
N PRO A 33 -34.64 -28.19 29.05
CA PRO A 33 -34.98 -27.42 27.85
C PRO A 33 -34.05 -26.23 27.58
N GLY A 34 -33.99 -25.89 26.28
CA GLY A 34 -33.10 -24.94 25.68
C GLY A 34 -33.35 -23.49 26.01
N THR A 35 -32.25 -22.76 25.90
CA THR A 35 -32.22 -21.31 25.70
C THR A 35 -31.80 -21.05 24.26
N GLN A 36 -32.64 -20.36 23.49
CA GLN A 36 -32.33 -19.96 22.12
C GLN A 36 -31.19 -18.94 22.13
N GLY A 37 -30.03 -19.36 21.66
CA GLY A 37 -28.92 -18.48 21.31
C GLY A 37 -29.08 -17.99 19.88
N ASN A 38 -28.98 -16.72 19.72
CA ASN A 38 -29.05 -15.93 18.50
C ASN A 38 -28.10 -16.50 17.43
N GLN A 39 -28.63 -17.01 16.32
CA GLN A 39 -27.85 -17.42 15.15
C GLN A 39 -27.34 -16.18 14.44
N GLY A 40 -26.06 -15.87 14.59
CA GLY A 40 -25.35 -15.00 13.67
C GLY A 40 -25.43 -15.61 12.26
N THR A 41 -25.91 -14.84 11.31
CA THR A 41 -25.94 -15.16 9.89
C THR A 41 -24.53 -15.44 9.40
N GLN A 42 -24.15 -16.72 9.33
CA GLN A 42 -23.02 -17.15 8.50
C GLN A 42 -23.39 -16.87 7.04
N ALA A 43 -22.50 -16.17 6.34
CA ALA A 43 -22.54 -16.09 4.89
C ALA A 43 -22.61 -17.52 4.31
N PRO A 44 -23.36 -17.76 3.22
CA PRO A 44 -23.49 -19.09 2.64
C PRO A 44 -22.08 -19.61 2.30
N ALA A 45 -21.73 -20.76 2.89
CA ALA A 45 -20.58 -21.51 2.43
C ALA A 45 -20.84 -21.89 0.97
N ASP A 46 -20.01 -21.38 0.07
CA ASP A 46 -19.98 -21.80 -1.32
C ASP A 46 -19.80 -23.33 -1.34
N THR A 47 -20.80 -24.06 -1.80
CA THR A 47 -20.74 -25.52 -1.98
C THR A 47 -19.79 -25.76 -3.14
N GLY A 48 -18.51 -25.88 -2.84
CA GLY A 48 -17.40 -25.80 -3.75
C GLY A 48 -17.51 -26.72 -4.94
N THR A 49 -17.76 -26.14 -6.10
CA THR A 49 -17.45 -26.77 -7.38
C THR A 49 -15.93 -27.02 -7.38
N ALA A 50 -15.51 -28.27 -7.59
CA ALA A 50 -14.08 -28.57 -7.70
C ALA A 50 -13.43 -27.69 -8.78
N ALA A 51 -12.30 -27.07 -8.47
CA ALA A 51 -11.59 -26.24 -9.45
C ALA A 51 -11.14 -27.12 -10.63
N THR A 52 -11.54 -26.76 -11.84
CA THR A 52 -11.25 -27.50 -13.08
C THR A 52 -10.31 -26.75 -14.01
N GLU A 53 -10.13 -25.46 -13.78
CA GLU A 53 -9.28 -24.58 -14.60
C GLU A 53 -8.32 -23.79 -13.71
N THR A 54 -7.15 -23.44 -14.24
CA THR A 54 -6.16 -22.61 -13.55
C THR A 54 -6.13 -21.21 -14.15
N LEU A 55 -6.13 -20.20 -13.30
CA LEU A 55 -6.06 -18.79 -13.66
C LEU A 55 -4.74 -18.21 -13.14
N ASN A 56 -3.81 -17.88 -14.03
CA ASN A 56 -2.54 -17.25 -13.65
C ASN A 56 -2.73 -15.76 -13.47
N ILE A 57 -2.60 -15.28 -12.23
CA ILE A 57 -2.75 -13.87 -11.85
C ILE A 57 -1.39 -13.31 -11.43
N GLY A 58 -0.96 -12.24 -12.09
CA GLY A 58 0.22 -11.47 -11.70
C GLY A 58 -0.02 -10.70 -10.40
N ILE A 59 0.94 -10.77 -9.49
CA ILE A 59 0.99 -9.92 -8.30
C ILE A 59 2.30 -9.15 -8.42
N GLY A 60 2.21 -7.84 -8.70
CA GLY A 60 3.37 -6.99 -8.93
C GLY A 60 3.83 -6.28 -7.67
N GLY A 61 5.14 -6.02 -7.59
CA GLY A 61 5.74 -5.21 -6.55
C GLY A 61 7.24 -5.42 -6.39
N PRO A 62 7.90 -4.53 -5.61
CA PRO A 62 9.33 -4.61 -5.34
C PRO A 62 9.62 -5.61 -4.21
N PHE A 63 9.51 -6.90 -4.49
CA PHE A 63 9.68 -7.95 -3.47
C PHE A 63 11.14 -8.11 -3.03
N THR A 64 12.07 -7.62 -3.84
CA THR A 64 13.49 -7.44 -3.51
C THR A 64 13.93 -6.01 -3.88
N GLY A 65 15.19 -5.63 -3.58
CA GLY A 65 15.72 -4.31 -3.90
C GLY A 65 15.39 -3.23 -2.87
N THR A 66 15.39 -1.96 -3.30
CA THR A 66 15.35 -0.78 -2.41
C THR A 66 14.05 -0.61 -1.64
N SER A 67 12.93 -1.09 -2.19
CA SER A 67 11.60 -1.00 -1.57
C SER A 67 11.09 -2.36 -1.06
N ALA A 68 11.99 -3.32 -0.79
CA ALA A 68 11.64 -4.70 -0.45
C ALA A 68 10.76 -4.84 0.81
N LEU A 69 10.91 -3.97 1.80
CA LEU A 69 10.04 -3.99 3.00
C LEU A 69 8.59 -3.74 2.60
N THR A 70 8.34 -2.70 1.82
CA THR A 70 7.01 -2.37 1.30
C THR A 70 6.45 -3.51 0.41
N GLY A 71 7.26 -4.00 -0.54
CA GLY A 71 6.87 -5.12 -1.41
C GLY A 71 6.53 -6.38 -0.65
N THR A 72 7.27 -6.69 0.42
CA THR A 72 6.97 -7.84 1.29
C THR A 72 5.62 -7.68 1.98
N GLU A 73 5.30 -6.50 2.50
CA GLU A 73 4.00 -6.23 3.10
C GLU A 73 2.85 -6.39 2.10
N MET A 74 3.00 -5.85 0.89
CA MET A 74 2.03 -5.97 -0.19
C MET A 74 1.78 -7.43 -0.57
N LYS A 75 2.86 -8.20 -0.78
CA LYS A 75 2.80 -9.63 -1.10
C LYS A 75 2.07 -10.42 -0.03
N ASN A 76 2.43 -10.21 1.23
CA ASN A 76 1.83 -10.89 2.38
C ASN A 76 0.34 -10.57 2.51
N ALA A 77 -0.04 -9.32 2.33
CA ALA A 77 -1.42 -8.88 2.39
C ALA A 77 -2.28 -9.47 1.25
N ALA A 78 -1.76 -9.45 0.01
CA ALA A 78 -2.42 -10.10 -1.12
C ALA A 78 -2.60 -11.60 -0.89
N GLN A 79 -1.58 -12.27 -0.33
CA GLN A 79 -1.67 -13.68 0.03
C GLN A 79 -2.78 -13.92 1.07
N MET A 80 -2.88 -13.10 2.11
CA MET A 80 -3.95 -13.24 3.11
C MET A 80 -5.35 -13.10 2.50
N ALA A 81 -5.55 -12.18 1.56
CA ALA A 81 -6.83 -12.02 0.87
C ALA A 81 -7.19 -13.25 0.01
N PHE A 82 -6.24 -13.78 -0.75
CA PHE A 82 -6.47 -14.99 -1.55
C PHE A 82 -6.60 -16.25 -0.68
N ASP A 83 -5.88 -16.37 0.43
CA ASP A 83 -6.02 -17.48 1.37
C ASP A 83 -7.45 -17.56 1.93
N ALA A 84 -8.09 -16.40 2.18
CA ALA A 84 -9.45 -16.34 2.70
C ALA A 84 -10.52 -16.98 1.76
N ILE A 85 -10.21 -17.06 0.48
CA ILE A 85 -11.05 -17.72 -0.53
C ILE A 85 -10.45 -19.04 -1.03
N ASN A 86 -9.47 -19.61 -0.32
CA ASN A 86 -8.77 -20.83 -0.72
C ASN A 86 -8.17 -20.75 -2.15
N TRP A 87 -7.81 -19.57 -2.61
CA TRP A 87 -7.28 -19.32 -3.96
C TRP A 87 -8.22 -19.77 -5.08
N GLN A 88 -9.55 -19.65 -4.89
CA GLN A 88 -10.53 -20.12 -5.86
C GLN A 88 -11.63 -19.10 -6.11
N VAL A 89 -12.01 -18.93 -7.38
CA VAL A 89 -13.19 -18.18 -7.81
C VAL A 89 -14.00 -19.07 -8.77
N GLY A 90 -15.16 -19.52 -8.35
CA GLY A 90 -15.97 -20.49 -9.09
C GLY A 90 -15.17 -21.75 -9.43
N LYS A 91 -15.12 -22.12 -10.71
CA LYS A 91 -14.31 -23.26 -11.21
C LYS A 91 -12.82 -22.98 -11.39
N TYR A 92 -12.37 -21.74 -11.16
CA TYR A 92 -10.99 -21.32 -11.41
C TYR A 92 -10.18 -21.36 -10.13
N LYS A 93 -9.08 -22.13 -10.14
CA LYS A 93 -8.02 -22.04 -9.15
C LYS A 93 -7.05 -20.92 -9.52
N ILE A 94 -6.87 -19.95 -8.64
CA ILE A 94 -5.91 -18.87 -8.83
C ILE A 94 -4.50 -19.40 -8.55
N ASN A 95 -3.63 -19.24 -9.53
CA ASN A 95 -2.19 -19.49 -9.42
C ASN A 95 -1.46 -18.14 -9.39
N PRO A 96 -0.87 -17.73 -8.25
CA PRO A 96 -0.15 -16.46 -8.16
C PRO A 96 1.16 -16.52 -8.94
N VAL A 97 1.40 -15.50 -9.74
CA VAL A 97 2.65 -15.24 -10.42
C VAL A 97 3.25 -13.95 -9.87
N TYR A 98 4.28 -14.06 -9.05
CA TYR A 98 4.90 -12.89 -8.45
C TYR A 98 5.84 -12.21 -9.44
N VAL A 99 5.55 -10.93 -9.73
CA VAL A 99 6.34 -10.08 -10.64
C VAL A 99 7.19 -9.15 -9.77
N ASP A 100 8.45 -9.53 -9.55
CA ASP A 100 9.39 -8.75 -8.74
C ASP A 100 10.06 -7.67 -9.59
N ASP A 101 9.62 -6.43 -9.41
CA ASP A 101 10.12 -5.28 -10.16
C ASP A 101 11.41 -4.66 -9.58
N GLN A 102 11.79 -5.02 -8.35
CA GLN A 102 12.97 -4.53 -7.64
C GLN A 102 13.05 -3.00 -7.50
N ALA A 103 11.95 -2.28 -7.67
CA ALA A 103 11.86 -0.83 -7.79
C ALA A 103 12.68 -0.27 -8.98
N ASP A 104 12.82 -1.05 -10.07
CA ASP A 104 13.60 -0.72 -11.26
C ASP A 104 12.77 -0.97 -12.53
N PRO A 105 12.52 0.05 -13.38
CA PRO A 105 11.68 -0.09 -14.57
C PRO A 105 12.18 -1.14 -15.57
N ALA A 106 13.50 -1.30 -15.73
CA ALA A 106 14.04 -2.28 -16.68
C ALA A 106 13.86 -3.71 -16.15
N LYS A 107 14.04 -3.91 -14.85
CA LYS A 107 13.81 -5.21 -14.20
C LYS A 107 12.33 -5.56 -14.16
N GLY A 108 11.48 -4.59 -13.80
CA GLY A 108 10.02 -4.74 -13.76
C GLY A 108 9.47 -5.14 -15.14
N THR A 109 9.86 -4.43 -16.21
CA THR A 109 9.42 -4.78 -17.56
C THR A 109 9.92 -6.17 -17.99
N ALA A 110 11.15 -6.54 -17.67
CA ALA A 110 11.66 -7.87 -17.98
C ALA A 110 10.91 -8.98 -17.22
N ALA A 111 10.66 -8.78 -15.92
CA ALA A 111 9.92 -9.73 -15.10
C ALA A 111 8.47 -9.86 -15.56
N LEU A 112 7.80 -8.74 -15.86
CA LEU A 112 6.43 -8.73 -16.35
C LEU A 112 6.30 -9.41 -17.71
N GLU A 113 7.19 -9.12 -18.67
CA GLU A 113 7.15 -9.77 -19.98
C GLU A 113 7.38 -11.29 -19.88
N GLN A 114 8.33 -11.71 -19.02
CA GLN A 114 8.55 -13.13 -18.74
C GLN A 114 7.28 -13.78 -18.11
N ALA A 115 6.61 -13.11 -17.19
CA ALA A 115 5.39 -13.60 -16.57
C ALA A 115 4.24 -13.72 -17.60
N ILE A 116 4.05 -12.70 -18.42
CA ILE A 116 3.00 -12.69 -19.47
C ILE A 116 3.23 -13.82 -20.47
N VAL A 117 4.42 -13.90 -21.04
CA VAL A 117 4.71 -14.84 -22.14
C VAL A 117 4.95 -16.26 -21.63
N GLY A 118 5.80 -16.39 -20.59
CA GLY A 118 6.23 -17.69 -20.06
C GLY A 118 5.16 -18.37 -19.20
N GLN A 119 4.43 -17.60 -18.40
CA GLN A 119 3.42 -18.14 -17.47
C GLN A 119 1.98 -17.85 -17.89
N LYS A 120 1.78 -17.20 -19.05
CA LYS A 120 0.45 -16.96 -19.64
C LYS A 120 -0.49 -16.24 -18.66
N LEU A 121 -0.08 -15.09 -18.17
CA LEU A 121 -0.92 -14.27 -17.31
C LEU A 121 -2.25 -13.93 -17.99
N VAL A 122 -3.32 -13.97 -17.20
CA VAL A 122 -4.67 -13.56 -17.63
C VAL A 122 -4.96 -12.13 -17.18
N ALA A 123 -4.53 -11.75 -15.98
CA ALA A 123 -4.63 -10.41 -15.42
C ALA A 123 -3.52 -10.21 -14.38
N GLY A 124 -3.36 -8.98 -13.90
CA GLY A 124 -2.46 -8.69 -12.79
C GLY A 124 -3.02 -7.63 -11.85
N ILE A 125 -2.43 -7.58 -10.65
CA ILE A 125 -2.78 -6.62 -9.61
C ILE A 125 -1.56 -6.03 -8.96
N LEU A 126 -1.76 -4.85 -8.38
CA LEU A 126 -0.77 -4.13 -7.58
C LEU A 126 0.47 -3.75 -8.39
N ASN A 127 1.26 -2.96 -7.87
CA ASN A 127 2.65 -2.59 -8.05
C ASN A 127 2.94 -1.43 -7.09
N TRP A 128 4.15 -0.93 -7.02
CA TRP A 128 4.48 0.13 -6.06
C TRP A 128 5.06 1.38 -6.71
N ASN A 129 6.13 1.24 -7.48
CA ASN A 129 6.90 2.36 -7.97
C ASN A 129 6.32 2.96 -9.26
N SER A 130 6.12 4.28 -9.30
CA SER A 130 5.50 4.98 -10.44
C SER A 130 6.29 4.84 -11.74
N SER A 131 7.63 4.94 -11.70
CA SER A 131 8.46 4.78 -12.89
C SER A 131 8.38 3.36 -13.46
N VAL A 132 8.17 2.35 -12.59
CA VAL A 132 7.88 0.97 -13.00
C VAL A 132 6.52 0.90 -13.68
N SER A 133 5.46 1.48 -13.06
CA SER A 133 4.11 1.54 -13.64
C SER A 133 4.12 2.11 -15.06
N VAL A 134 4.78 3.26 -15.24
CA VAL A 134 4.87 3.95 -16.55
C VAL A 134 5.50 3.05 -17.61
N ALA A 135 6.53 2.26 -17.24
CA ALA A 135 7.18 1.32 -18.15
C ALA A 135 6.31 0.07 -18.42
N GLU A 136 5.69 -0.51 -17.38
CA GLU A 136 4.83 -1.69 -17.47
C GLU A 136 3.55 -1.46 -18.27
N MET A 137 3.03 -0.23 -18.29
CA MET A 137 1.88 0.16 -19.13
C MET A 137 2.08 -0.17 -20.61
N GLU A 138 3.31 -0.11 -21.13
CA GLU A 138 3.59 -0.52 -22.53
C GLU A 138 3.38 -2.01 -22.75
N LEU A 139 3.77 -2.84 -21.79
CA LEU A 139 3.62 -4.29 -21.89
C LEU A 139 2.17 -4.73 -21.70
N THR A 140 1.48 -4.17 -20.71
CA THR A 140 0.06 -4.47 -20.52
C THR A 140 -0.77 -4.09 -21.74
N ALA A 141 -0.44 -2.97 -22.39
CA ALA A 141 -1.05 -2.56 -23.67
C ALA A 141 -0.67 -3.49 -24.83
N LYS A 142 0.62 -3.81 -24.99
CA LYS A 142 1.14 -4.68 -26.05
C LYS A 142 0.49 -6.06 -26.05
N TYR A 143 0.38 -6.65 -24.87
CA TYR A 143 -0.13 -8.01 -24.67
C TYR A 143 -1.61 -8.08 -24.32
N LYS A 144 -2.29 -6.91 -24.15
CA LYS A 144 -3.69 -6.81 -23.75
C LYS A 144 -3.99 -7.54 -22.43
N ILE A 145 -3.11 -7.38 -21.47
CA ILE A 145 -3.27 -7.93 -20.11
C ILE A 145 -3.80 -6.85 -19.18
N PRO A 146 -5.04 -6.96 -18.65
CA PRO A 146 -5.58 -5.98 -17.72
C PRO A 146 -4.83 -6.04 -16.39
N TRP A 147 -4.36 -4.88 -15.90
CA TRP A 147 -3.65 -4.71 -14.65
C TRP A 147 -4.42 -3.76 -13.74
N PHE A 148 -4.61 -4.15 -12.48
CA PHE A 148 -5.51 -3.48 -11.56
C PHE A 148 -4.79 -2.92 -10.35
N PHE A 149 -5.29 -1.77 -9.87
CA PHE A 149 -4.93 -1.19 -8.58
C PHE A 149 -3.42 -0.98 -8.37
N GLY A 150 -2.73 -0.56 -9.43
CA GLY A 150 -1.33 -0.18 -9.34
C GLY A 150 -1.16 1.02 -8.39
N MET A 151 -0.29 0.89 -7.39
CA MET A 151 -0.07 1.94 -6.38
C MET A 151 0.99 2.95 -6.83
N GLY A 152 1.77 2.67 -7.85
CA GLY A 152 2.62 3.65 -8.52
C GLY A 152 1.77 4.68 -9.26
N ALA A 153 1.64 5.89 -8.71
CA ALA A 153 0.53 6.77 -9.00
C ALA A 153 0.91 8.17 -9.47
N ALA A 154 2.16 8.39 -9.90
CA ALA A 154 2.58 9.69 -10.44
C ALA A 154 1.65 10.20 -11.54
N GLY A 155 1.54 11.53 -11.67
CA GLY A 155 0.73 12.17 -12.70
C GLY A 155 1.07 11.74 -14.14
N THR A 156 2.30 11.24 -14.37
CA THR A 156 2.72 10.64 -15.64
C THR A 156 1.91 9.39 -16.01
N VAL A 157 1.46 8.60 -15.02
CA VAL A 157 0.56 7.45 -15.26
C VAL A 157 -0.81 7.94 -15.77
N ASN A 158 -1.36 8.98 -15.14
CA ASN A 158 -2.63 9.59 -15.55
C ASN A 158 -2.51 10.19 -16.96
N GLN A 159 -1.45 10.95 -17.23
CA GLN A 159 -1.20 11.54 -18.55
C GLN A 159 -1.14 10.49 -19.65
N LYS A 160 -0.44 9.39 -19.38
CA LYS A 160 -0.31 8.27 -20.32
C LYS A 160 -1.66 7.58 -20.55
N PHE A 161 -2.40 7.29 -19.49
CA PHE A 161 -3.73 6.68 -19.55
C PHE A 161 -4.73 7.57 -20.33
N THR A 162 -4.82 8.84 -19.97
CA THR A 162 -5.79 9.76 -20.59
C THR A 162 -5.39 10.19 -22.01
N GLY A 163 -4.08 10.22 -22.30
CA GLY A 163 -3.55 10.58 -23.61
C GLY A 163 -3.88 9.55 -24.71
N ASP A 164 -3.92 8.26 -24.36
CA ASP A 164 -4.37 7.18 -25.25
C ASP A 164 -5.04 6.06 -24.43
N LYS A 165 -6.28 6.31 -24.03
CA LYS A 165 -7.06 5.35 -23.24
C LYS A 165 -7.31 4.03 -23.97
N ALA A 166 -7.38 4.05 -25.31
CA ALA A 166 -7.58 2.84 -26.10
C ALA A 166 -6.38 1.91 -25.98
N LYS A 167 -5.16 2.47 -25.94
CA LYS A 167 -3.90 1.73 -25.77
C LYS A 167 -3.64 1.40 -24.30
N PHE A 168 -3.65 2.41 -23.43
CA PHE A 168 -3.17 2.28 -22.06
C PHE A 168 -4.26 1.92 -21.03
N GLY A 169 -5.50 1.77 -21.46
CA GLY A 169 -6.61 1.34 -20.59
C GLY A 169 -6.42 -0.06 -19.99
N TYR A 170 -5.48 -0.86 -20.50
CA TYR A 170 -5.11 -2.13 -19.87
C TYR A 170 -4.42 -1.96 -18.52
N TRP A 171 -3.89 -0.78 -18.20
CA TRP A 171 -3.59 -0.36 -16.83
C TRP A 171 -4.88 0.20 -16.21
N THR A 172 -5.80 -0.69 -15.87
CA THR A 172 -7.22 -0.40 -15.70
C THR A 172 -7.54 0.60 -14.61
N SER A 173 -6.74 0.62 -13.54
CA SER A 173 -7.00 1.46 -12.37
C SER A 173 -5.76 1.60 -11.49
N LYS A 174 -5.73 2.67 -10.73
CA LYS A 174 -4.71 2.92 -9.70
C LYS A 174 -5.24 2.59 -8.31
N GLY A 175 -4.36 2.13 -7.45
CA GLY A 175 -4.64 1.91 -6.03
C GLY A 175 -4.26 3.10 -5.14
N TRP A 176 -3.65 4.14 -5.74
CA TRP A 176 -3.27 5.39 -5.08
C TRP A 176 -3.55 6.55 -6.04
N PRO A 177 -4.14 7.66 -5.60
CA PRO A 177 -4.50 8.75 -6.50
C PRO A 177 -3.30 9.60 -6.91
N ASP A 178 -3.54 10.52 -7.84
CA ASP A 178 -2.55 11.51 -8.26
C ASP A 178 -2.01 12.30 -7.06
N PRO A 179 -0.68 12.54 -6.98
CA PRO A 179 -0.02 13.23 -5.87
C PRO A 179 -0.61 14.60 -5.54
N VAL A 180 -1.20 15.30 -6.48
CA VAL A 180 -1.88 16.59 -6.25
C VAL A 180 -2.95 16.50 -5.16
N LYS A 181 -3.64 15.35 -5.02
CA LYS A 181 -4.64 15.14 -3.96
C LYS A 181 -4.01 15.14 -2.57
N LEU A 182 -2.79 14.65 -2.44
CA LEU A 182 -2.04 14.60 -1.18
C LEU A 182 -1.41 15.96 -0.85
N THR A 183 -0.76 16.59 -1.83
CA THR A 183 -0.06 17.86 -1.61
C THR A 183 -1.00 18.97 -1.21
N THR A 184 -2.20 19.03 -1.82
CA THR A 184 -3.26 19.95 -1.42
C THR A 184 -3.70 19.75 0.04
N ALA A 185 -3.80 18.50 0.51
CA ALA A 185 -4.14 18.20 1.89
C ALA A 185 -3.06 18.67 2.86
N TYR A 186 -1.78 18.39 2.60
CA TYR A 186 -0.67 18.83 3.44
C TYR A 186 -0.58 20.36 3.55
N VAL A 187 -0.64 21.05 2.42
CA VAL A 187 -0.55 22.52 2.41
C VAL A 187 -1.79 23.14 3.05
N GLY A 188 -2.97 22.55 2.85
CA GLY A 188 -4.21 22.92 3.53
C GLY A 188 -4.08 22.80 5.04
N ALA A 189 -3.60 21.66 5.54
CA ALA A 189 -3.39 21.43 6.97
C ALA A 189 -2.44 22.46 7.61
N ILE A 190 -1.36 22.82 6.93
CA ILE A 190 -0.40 23.84 7.41
C ILE A 190 -1.05 25.22 7.43
N ASN A 191 -1.77 25.61 6.37
CA ASN A 191 -2.42 26.91 6.28
C ASN A 191 -3.55 27.06 7.31
N ASP A 192 -4.34 26.01 7.54
CA ASP A 192 -5.39 25.99 8.57
C ASP A 192 -4.79 26.11 9.97
N ALA A 193 -3.66 25.42 10.24
CA ALA A 193 -2.95 25.53 11.52
C ALA A 193 -2.38 26.94 11.74
N ILE A 194 -1.91 27.61 10.68
CA ILE A 194 -1.47 29.02 10.75
C ILE A 194 -2.67 29.94 11.04
N ALA A 195 -3.79 29.75 10.35
CA ALA A 195 -5.00 30.54 10.54
C ALA A 195 -5.59 30.35 11.95
N ALA A 196 -5.50 29.15 12.50
CA ALA A 196 -5.92 28.82 13.87
C ALA A 196 -4.92 29.26 14.95
N GLY A 197 -3.71 29.73 14.58
CA GLY A 197 -2.66 30.13 15.52
C GLY A 197 -1.95 28.97 16.23
N THR A 198 -2.16 27.71 15.79
CA THR A 198 -1.50 26.52 16.36
C THR A 198 -0.10 26.28 15.77
N TYR A 199 0.20 26.92 14.65
CA TYR A 199 1.52 26.94 14.03
C TYR A 199 1.87 28.34 13.54
N THR A 200 3.07 28.83 13.87
CA THR A 200 3.57 30.15 13.45
C THR A 200 4.97 29.96 12.87
N PRO A 201 5.12 29.80 11.55
CA PRO A 201 6.44 29.73 10.93
C PRO A 201 7.15 31.08 11.01
N ALA A 202 8.49 31.07 11.14
CA ALA A 202 9.29 32.29 11.12
C ALA A 202 9.13 33.09 9.81
N ALA A 203 8.88 32.40 8.72
CA ALA A 203 8.57 32.95 7.41
C ALA A 203 7.79 31.91 6.57
N LYS A 204 7.05 32.34 5.54
CA LYS A 204 6.45 31.43 4.56
C LYS A 204 7.51 30.98 3.53
N VAL A 205 8.41 30.13 3.96
CA VAL A 205 9.52 29.58 3.16
C VAL A 205 9.56 28.07 3.30
N VAL A 206 9.73 27.35 2.21
CA VAL A 206 9.77 25.88 2.18
C VAL A 206 10.95 25.38 1.34
N ALA A 207 11.58 24.30 1.81
CA ALA A 207 12.46 23.46 1.01
C ALA A 207 11.69 22.23 0.58
N ILE A 208 11.63 21.97 -0.71
CA ILE A 208 11.04 20.77 -1.29
C ILE A 208 12.17 19.78 -1.51
N TYR A 209 11.94 18.51 -1.11
CA TYR A 209 12.83 17.40 -1.40
C TYR A 209 12.06 16.22 -1.99
N GLY A 210 12.77 15.30 -2.65
CA GLY A 210 12.15 14.09 -3.14
C GLY A 210 13.13 13.09 -3.73
N GLU A 211 12.69 11.88 -3.88
CA GLU A 211 13.39 10.90 -4.71
C GLU A 211 13.35 11.32 -6.19
N ASP A 212 14.43 11.07 -6.93
CA ASP A 212 14.53 11.39 -8.35
C ASP A 212 13.86 10.29 -9.21
N THR A 213 12.54 10.21 -9.09
CA THR A 213 11.64 9.27 -9.78
C THR A 213 10.40 10.01 -10.28
N ASP A 214 9.59 9.34 -11.10
CA ASP A 214 8.29 9.91 -11.52
C ASP A 214 7.41 10.30 -10.31
N TRP A 215 7.41 9.50 -9.24
CA TRP A 215 6.66 9.81 -8.03
C TRP A 215 7.20 11.07 -7.34
N GLY A 216 8.48 11.09 -6.97
CA GLY A 216 9.07 12.21 -6.24
C GLY A 216 9.01 13.53 -7.01
N ARG A 217 9.21 13.49 -8.33
CA ARG A 217 9.08 14.65 -9.21
C ARG A 217 7.64 15.15 -9.29
N SER A 218 6.64 14.25 -9.45
CA SER A 218 5.22 14.63 -9.47
C SER A 218 4.76 15.19 -8.13
N PHE A 219 5.17 14.57 -7.02
CA PHE A 219 4.85 15.03 -5.67
C PHE A 219 5.48 16.41 -5.39
N GLY A 220 6.75 16.59 -5.72
CA GLY A 220 7.43 17.88 -5.58
C GLY A 220 6.81 18.99 -6.42
N ALA A 221 6.38 18.70 -7.64
CA ALA A 221 5.66 19.66 -8.49
C ALA A 221 4.31 20.05 -7.87
N GLY A 222 3.57 19.11 -7.30
CA GLY A 222 2.33 19.39 -6.57
C GLY A 222 2.56 20.29 -5.36
N LEU A 223 3.55 19.96 -4.51
CA LEU A 223 3.92 20.80 -3.37
C LEU A 223 4.31 22.21 -3.79
N LYS A 224 5.12 22.34 -4.85
CA LYS A 224 5.53 23.64 -5.39
C LYS A 224 4.33 24.48 -5.80
N ASN A 225 3.38 23.90 -6.52
CA ASN A 225 2.17 24.60 -6.97
C ASN A 225 1.33 25.05 -5.78
N ASP A 226 1.04 24.15 -4.83
CA ASP A 226 0.16 24.41 -3.69
C ASP A 226 0.77 25.42 -2.71
N PHE A 227 2.06 25.29 -2.38
CA PHE A 227 2.78 26.27 -1.54
C PHE A 227 2.84 27.64 -2.21
N THR A 228 3.16 27.70 -3.52
CA THR A 228 3.23 28.96 -4.27
C THR A 228 1.85 29.65 -4.32
N ALA A 229 0.79 28.90 -4.59
CA ALA A 229 -0.59 29.40 -4.60
C ALA A 229 -1.01 29.94 -3.22
N SER A 230 -0.44 29.42 -2.13
CA SER A 230 -0.68 29.83 -0.75
C SER A 230 0.28 30.95 -0.27
N GLY A 231 1.06 31.54 -1.18
CA GLY A 231 1.96 32.68 -0.90
C GLY A 231 3.28 32.30 -0.19
N TRP A 232 3.73 31.04 -0.33
CA TRP A 232 5.01 30.57 0.16
C TRP A 232 6.11 30.75 -0.90
N THR A 233 7.34 30.96 -0.44
CA THR A 233 8.53 30.99 -1.26
C THR A 233 9.19 29.62 -1.26
N ILE A 234 9.41 29.05 -2.45
CA ILE A 234 10.17 27.82 -2.61
C ILE A 234 11.66 28.20 -2.60
N LYS A 235 12.38 27.82 -1.55
CA LYS A 235 13.80 28.13 -1.42
C LYS A 235 14.70 27.10 -2.08
N TYR A 236 14.32 25.84 -1.96
CA TYR A 236 15.07 24.70 -2.50
C TYR A 236 14.15 23.67 -3.13
N GLU A 237 14.63 23.03 -4.17
CA GLU A 237 14.07 21.83 -4.78
C GLU A 237 15.21 20.82 -4.96
N ASP A 238 15.32 19.86 -4.03
CA ASP A 238 16.42 18.90 -3.98
C ASP A 238 15.91 17.50 -4.26
N TYR A 239 16.46 16.86 -5.28
CA TYR A 239 16.10 15.48 -5.64
C TYR A 239 17.31 14.57 -5.58
N PHE A 240 17.10 13.35 -5.10
CA PHE A 240 18.16 12.40 -4.82
C PHE A 240 17.81 11.00 -5.31
N PRO A 241 18.81 10.14 -5.60
CA PRO A 241 18.55 8.75 -5.96
C PRO A 241 17.78 8.01 -4.87
N LEU A 242 16.87 7.11 -5.27
CA LEU A 242 16.06 6.30 -4.36
C LEU A 242 16.90 5.50 -3.33
N THR A 243 18.15 5.22 -3.67
CA THR A 243 19.11 4.50 -2.82
C THR A 243 19.88 5.38 -1.83
N GLN A 244 19.69 6.71 -1.85
CA GLN A 244 20.44 7.61 -0.98
C GLN A 244 20.10 7.41 0.50
N THR A 245 21.14 7.34 1.35
CA THR A 245 21.02 7.19 2.81
C THR A 245 21.92 8.17 3.58
N ASP A 246 22.76 8.96 2.92
CA ASP A 246 23.49 10.06 3.54
C ASP A 246 22.89 11.41 3.16
N PHE A 247 22.34 12.10 4.15
CA PHE A 247 21.68 13.40 4.00
C PHE A 247 22.37 14.52 4.79
N SER A 248 23.57 14.29 5.32
CA SER A 248 24.29 15.25 6.18
C SER A 248 24.48 16.60 5.50
N ALA A 249 24.93 16.62 4.23
CA ALA A 249 25.12 17.85 3.46
C ALA A 249 23.81 18.59 3.21
N LEU A 250 22.71 17.85 2.96
CA LEU A 250 21.40 18.42 2.74
C LEU A 250 20.85 19.07 4.02
N MET A 251 20.99 18.39 5.16
CA MET A 251 20.57 18.93 6.46
C MET A 251 21.41 20.15 6.86
N ALA A 252 22.72 20.16 6.61
CA ALA A 252 23.57 21.33 6.83
C ALA A 252 23.11 22.52 5.99
N LYS A 253 22.74 22.32 4.72
CA LYS A 253 22.17 23.34 3.84
C LYS A 253 20.87 23.91 4.40
N TYR A 254 19.95 23.09 4.85
CA TYR A 254 18.66 23.53 5.40
C TYR A 254 18.84 24.25 6.74
N ALA A 255 19.79 23.79 7.57
CA ALA A 255 20.14 24.42 8.85
C ALA A 255 20.75 25.81 8.67
N SER A 256 21.68 25.99 7.72
CA SER A 256 22.33 27.28 7.48
C SER A 256 21.35 28.41 7.16
N ASP A 257 20.22 28.05 6.55
CA ASP A 257 19.18 28.99 6.11
C ASP A 257 17.95 29.02 7.03
N ASN A 258 17.96 28.24 8.13
CA ASN A 258 16.84 28.15 9.08
C ASN A 258 15.50 27.92 8.37
N VAL A 259 15.46 26.98 7.40
CA VAL A 259 14.25 26.72 6.61
C VAL A 259 13.10 26.25 7.52
N PRO A 260 11.97 26.97 7.61
CA PRO A 260 10.93 26.65 8.58
C PRO A 260 10.08 25.43 8.21
N VAL A 261 9.97 25.09 6.93
CA VAL A 261 9.24 23.91 6.45
C VAL A 261 10.10 23.13 5.46
N ILE A 262 10.19 21.83 5.65
CA ILE A 262 10.85 20.88 4.76
C ILE A 262 9.79 19.88 4.32
N ALA A 263 9.52 19.80 3.02
CA ALA A 263 8.38 19.03 2.51
C ALA A 263 8.79 18.10 1.37
N GLY A 264 8.42 16.83 1.44
CA GLY A 264 8.76 15.91 0.36
C GLY A 264 8.37 14.46 0.61
N THR A 265 8.94 13.57 -0.19
CA THR A 265 8.61 12.14 -0.22
C THR A 265 9.81 11.27 -0.58
N SER A 266 9.83 10.03 -0.08
CA SER A 266 10.62 8.94 -0.61
C SER A 266 9.95 7.59 -0.35
N THR A 267 9.88 6.74 -1.37
CA THR A 267 9.20 5.43 -1.34
C THR A 267 10.08 4.29 -0.84
N ALA A 268 11.38 4.54 -0.60
CA ALA A 268 12.31 3.55 -0.07
C ALA A 268 12.45 3.71 1.45
N ALA A 269 12.10 2.68 2.21
CA ALA A 269 12.14 2.69 3.68
C ALA A 269 13.51 3.11 4.25
N ALA A 270 14.60 2.61 3.68
CA ALA A 270 15.96 2.96 4.11
C ALA A 270 16.27 4.45 3.87
N SER A 271 15.87 4.99 2.72
CA SER A 271 16.13 6.38 2.34
C SER A 271 15.33 7.35 3.22
N ILE A 272 14.01 7.20 3.31
CA ILE A 272 13.18 8.11 4.11
C ILE A 272 13.54 8.04 5.61
N SER A 273 13.87 6.87 6.13
CA SER A 273 14.28 6.72 7.52
C SER A 273 15.64 7.39 7.78
N ALA A 274 16.60 7.27 6.86
CA ALA A 274 17.89 7.94 6.95
C ALA A 274 17.73 9.47 6.87
N PHE A 275 16.84 9.97 6.00
CA PHE A 275 16.51 11.39 5.92
C PHE A 275 15.99 11.93 7.27
N ILE A 276 15.03 11.22 7.88
CA ILE A 276 14.45 11.62 9.18
C ILE A 276 15.48 11.54 10.32
N LYS A 277 16.35 10.53 10.32
CA LYS A 277 17.45 10.46 11.28
C LYS A 277 18.41 11.64 11.15
N ALA A 278 18.87 11.92 9.93
CA ALA A 278 19.76 13.04 9.66
C ALA A 278 19.12 14.40 10.06
N TYR A 279 17.81 14.56 9.82
CA TYR A 279 17.05 15.71 10.29
C TYR A 279 17.07 15.83 11.83
N GLY A 280 16.86 14.71 12.54
CA GLY A 280 16.93 14.66 14.00
C GLY A 280 18.32 14.97 14.55
N GLU A 281 19.36 14.37 13.97
CA GLU A 281 20.77 14.56 14.33
C GLU A 281 21.26 15.99 14.10
N ALA A 282 20.77 16.64 13.04
CA ALA A 282 21.06 18.05 12.77
C ALA A 282 20.35 19.02 13.74
N GLY A 283 19.48 18.55 14.61
CA GLY A 283 18.77 19.37 15.60
C GLY A 283 17.82 20.39 14.99
N LEU A 284 17.39 20.20 13.74
CA LEU A 284 16.49 21.09 13.03
C LEU A 284 15.13 21.17 13.70
N LYS A 285 14.54 22.37 13.72
CA LYS A 285 13.19 22.65 14.27
C LYS A 285 12.14 22.89 13.18
N SER A 286 12.50 22.65 11.93
CA SER A 286 11.58 22.76 10.80
C SER A 286 10.39 21.85 10.97
N LEU A 287 9.21 22.27 10.54
CA LEU A 287 8.09 21.35 10.33
C LEU A 287 8.43 20.47 9.12
N VAL A 288 8.30 19.16 9.26
CA VAL A 288 8.65 18.21 8.19
C VAL A 288 7.41 17.52 7.69
N ILE A 289 7.20 17.53 6.37
CA ILE A 289 6.36 16.58 5.66
C ILE A 289 7.28 15.48 5.14
N ALA A 290 7.05 14.24 5.57
CA ALA A 290 7.77 13.06 5.07
C ALA A 290 6.75 12.04 4.59
N ASP A 291 6.14 12.35 3.43
CA ASP A 291 5.19 11.46 2.79
C ASP A 291 5.89 10.15 2.43
N GLY A 292 5.33 9.05 2.90
CA GLY A 292 5.93 7.73 2.75
C GLY A 292 6.63 7.17 3.99
N LEU A 293 6.83 7.95 5.05
CA LEU A 293 7.49 7.44 6.26
C LEU A 293 6.69 6.29 6.89
N GLY A 294 5.40 6.38 6.98
CA GLY A 294 4.53 5.35 7.55
C GLY A 294 4.00 4.33 6.56
N TRP A 295 4.58 4.23 5.35
CA TRP A 295 4.15 3.25 4.35
C TRP A 295 4.70 1.84 4.59
N PHE A 296 5.52 1.66 5.61
CA PHE A 296 6.01 0.36 6.11
C PHE A 296 5.84 0.30 7.63
N GLY A 297 5.57 -0.90 8.17
CA GLY A 297 5.14 -1.06 9.56
C GLY A 297 6.21 -0.75 10.62
N ASP A 298 7.47 -0.92 10.28
CA ASP A 298 8.60 -0.78 11.20
C ASP A 298 9.25 0.63 11.25
N TRP A 299 8.58 1.65 10.67
CA TRP A 299 9.12 3.00 10.54
C TRP A 299 9.64 3.59 11.86
N TYR A 300 8.94 3.42 12.96
CA TYR A 300 9.36 3.96 14.27
C TYR A 300 10.57 3.21 14.84
N LYS A 301 10.69 1.92 14.60
CA LYS A 301 11.89 1.16 14.94
C LYS A 301 13.12 1.69 14.20
N MET A 302 12.93 2.21 12.99
CA MET A 302 14.02 2.75 12.17
C MET A 302 14.36 4.19 12.51
N THR A 303 13.42 5.01 12.97
CA THR A 303 13.63 6.47 13.15
C THR A 303 13.62 6.93 14.60
N GLY A 304 12.94 6.20 15.50
CA GLY A 304 12.75 6.61 16.89
C GLY A 304 12.12 8.00 16.99
N SER A 305 12.46 8.74 18.02
CA SER A 305 11.96 10.09 18.29
C SER A 305 12.36 11.14 17.24
N ALA A 306 13.24 10.83 16.29
CA ALA A 306 13.53 11.74 15.19
C ALA A 306 12.30 12.02 14.33
N SER A 307 11.36 11.07 14.29
CA SER A 307 10.08 11.20 13.59
C SER A 307 8.98 11.96 14.37
N ASP A 308 9.22 12.34 15.62
CA ASP A 308 8.23 13.12 16.37
C ASP A 308 8.00 14.49 15.70
N SER A 309 6.73 14.89 15.63
CA SER A 309 6.22 16.09 14.94
C SER A 309 6.26 16.03 13.39
N VAL A 310 6.71 14.95 12.78
CA VAL A 310 6.68 14.76 11.32
C VAL A 310 5.24 14.57 10.85
N LEU A 311 4.90 15.18 9.72
CA LEU A 311 3.62 15.03 9.04
C LEU A 311 3.70 13.93 7.99
N ASP A 312 2.65 13.13 7.91
CA ASP A 312 2.48 12.09 6.89
C ASP A 312 1.00 11.97 6.50
N SER A 313 0.70 11.33 5.40
CA SER A 313 -0.66 11.07 4.95
C SER A 313 -0.90 9.56 4.80
N VAL A 314 -0.83 8.87 5.94
CA VAL A 314 -1.03 7.42 5.99
C VAL A 314 -2.30 7.11 6.76
N PRO A 315 -3.25 6.36 6.16
CA PRO A 315 -4.41 5.87 6.88
C PRO A 315 -4.00 4.97 8.05
N GLY A 316 -4.90 4.80 9.01
CA GLY A 316 -4.68 3.95 10.19
C GLY A 316 -5.58 2.73 10.20
N PHE A 317 -5.26 1.76 11.04
CA PHE A 317 -6.13 0.63 11.37
C PHE A 317 -7.18 1.07 12.42
N ALA A 318 -8.20 1.79 11.97
CA ALA A 318 -9.15 2.46 12.86
C ALA A 318 -10.31 1.57 13.32
N THR A 319 -10.76 0.61 12.50
CA THR A 319 -11.90 -0.26 12.80
C THR A 319 -11.48 -1.54 13.50
N GLU A 320 -12.39 -2.22 14.19
CA GLU A 320 -12.12 -3.52 14.80
C GLU A 320 -11.70 -4.58 13.75
N LYS A 321 -12.27 -4.53 12.55
CA LYS A 321 -11.88 -5.37 11.42
C LYS A 321 -10.42 -5.10 10.99
N ALA A 322 -10.04 -3.82 10.95
CA ALA A 322 -8.67 -3.41 10.63
C ALA A 322 -7.67 -3.85 11.69
N LYS A 323 -8.00 -3.69 12.97
CA LYS A 323 -7.17 -4.17 14.09
C LYS A 323 -7.02 -5.69 14.09
N LYS A 324 -8.09 -6.41 13.74
CA LYS A 324 -8.02 -7.86 13.58
C LYS A 324 -7.06 -8.25 12.45
N PHE A 325 -7.14 -7.60 11.28
CA PHE A 325 -6.18 -7.82 10.20
C PHE A 325 -4.74 -7.57 10.67
N GLN A 326 -4.50 -6.46 11.38
CA GLN A 326 -3.17 -6.15 11.93
C GLN A 326 -2.65 -7.25 12.86
N SER A 327 -3.52 -7.75 13.75
CA SER A 327 -3.19 -8.84 14.66
C SER A 327 -2.90 -10.15 13.93
N ASP A 328 -3.74 -10.52 12.98
CA ASP A 328 -3.59 -11.75 12.19
C ASP A 328 -2.32 -11.70 11.31
N TYR A 329 -2.04 -10.55 10.70
CA TYR A 329 -0.83 -10.31 9.92
C TYR A 329 0.41 -10.50 10.80
N LYS A 330 0.44 -9.83 11.96
CA LYS A 330 1.55 -9.93 12.91
C LYS A 330 1.76 -11.38 13.40
N ALA A 331 0.68 -12.09 13.69
CA ALA A 331 0.75 -13.50 14.11
C ALA A 331 1.30 -14.39 13.00
N LYS A 332 0.95 -14.13 11.74
CA LYS A 332 1.36 -14.96 10.59
C LYS A 332 2.79 -14.66 10.13
N TYR A 333 3.21 -13.40 10.11
CA TYR A 333 4.48 -12.99 9.50
C TYR A 333 5.52 -12.46 10.49
N ASN A 334 5.18 -12.38 11.79
CA ASN A 334 6.04 -11.87 12.87
C ASN A 334 6.60 -10.45 12.59
N SER A 335 5.82 -9.63 11.92
CA SER A 335 6.13 -8.22 11.61
C SER A 335 4.87 -7.36 11.71
N ASP A 336 5.05 -6.08 12.01
CA ASP A 336 3.93 -5.13 12.05
C ASP A 336 3.60 -4.67 10.62
N PRO A 337 2.32 -4.76 10.16
CA PRO A 337 1.94 -4.26 8.86
C PRO A 337 1.75 -2.74 8.88
N SER A 338 2.00 -2.06 7.77
CA SER A 338 1.51 -0.71 7.55
C SER A 338 0.07 -0.71 7.06
N ALA A 339 -0.67 0.37 7.36
CA ALA A 339 -2.00 0.56 6.79
C ALA A 339 -1.93 0.87 5.27
N ALA A 340 -0.83 1.47 4.81
CA ALA A 340 -0.62 1.76 3.40
C ALA A 340 -0.22 0.50 2.61
N ALA A 341 1.01 -0.01 2.78
CA ALA A 341 1.47 -1.12 1.95
C ALA A 341 0.67 -2.41 2.19
N ALA A 342 0.48 -2.82 3.44
CA ALA A 342 -0.27 -4.05 3.74
C ALA A 342 -1.78 -3.83 3.68
N GLY A 343 -2.29 -2.82 4.39
CA GLY A 343 -3.73 -2.62 4.54
C GLY A 343 -4.44 -2.33 3.22
N LEU A 344 -3.94 -1.37 2.44
CA LEU A 344 -4.52 -1.07 1.13
C LEU A 344 -4.34 -2.21 0.13
N SER A 345 -3.20 -2.92 0.14
CA SER A 345 -3.02 -4.08 -0.75
C SER A 345 -4.00 -5.20 -0.41
N TYR A 346 -4.34 -5.39 0.87
CA TYR A 346 -5.38 -6.33 1.28
C TYR A 346 -6.75 -5.93 0.71
N ASP A 347 -7.14 -4.66 0.87
CA ASP A 347 -8.41 -4.15 0.38
C ASP A 347 -8.49 -4.21 -1.16
N TRP A 348 -7.44 -3.78 -1.87
CA TRP A 348 -7.41 -3.84 -3.32
C TRP A 348 -7.43 -5.27 -3.86
N THR A 349 -6.79 -6.22 -3.17
CA THR A 349 -6.86 -7.63 -3.55
C THR A 349 -8.26 -8.19 -3.35
N ASN A 350 -8.95 -7.84 -2.26
CA ASN A 350 -10.34 -8.22 -2.04
C ASN A 350 -11.28 -7.58 -3.07
N PHE A 351 -11.02 -6.33 -3.46
CA PHE A 351 -11.78 -5.70 -4.54
C PHE A 351 -11.56 -6.40 -5.88
N PHE A 352 -10.32 -6.81 -6.18
CA PHE A 352 -10.03 -7.61 -7.37
C PHE A 352 -10.73 -8.98 -7.33
N ILE A 353 -10.76 -9.65 -6.20
CA ILE A 353 -11.53 -10.88 -6.02
C ILE A 353 -13.02 -10.67 -6.33
N LYS A 354 -13.60 -9.57 -5.82
CA LYS A 354 -14.97 -9.17 -6.14
C LYS A 354 -15.17 -8.92 -7.64
N LEU A 355 -14.21 -8.25 -8.30
CA LEU A 355 -14.24 -8.03 -9.74
C LEU A 355 -14.23 -9.37 -10.50
N LEU A 356 -13.38 -10.33 -10.12
CA LEU A 356 -13.37 -11.65 -10.75
C LEU A 356 -14.70 -12.39 -10.56
N GLN A 357 -15.29 -12.34 -9.37
CA GLN A 357 -16.60 -12.95 -9.09
C GLN A 357 -17.71 -12.32 -9.95
N GLN A 358 -17.70 -10.98 -10.06
CA GLN A 358 -18.64 -10.25 -10.90
C GLN A 358 -18.44 -10.58 -12.38
N THR A 359 -17.17 -10.59 -12.84
CA THR A 359 -16.85 -11.00 -14.22
C THR A 359 -17.38 -12.39 -14.53
N LEU A 360 -17.20 -13.35 -13.63
CA LEU A 360 -17.71 -14.70 -13.85
C LEU A 360 -19.24 -14.74 -13.93
N THR A 361 -19.92 -13.93 -13.14
CA THR A 361 -21.38 -13.80 -13.15
C THR A 361 -21.90 -13.18 -14.46
N ASP A 362 -21.30 -12.09 -14.89
CA ASP A 362 -21.80 -11.27 -16.01
C ASP A 362 -21.32 -11.80 -17.37
N GLN A 363 -20.07 -12.30 -17.44
CA GLN A 363 -19.43 -12.74 -18.68
C GLN A 363 -19.31 -14.28 -18.82
N GLY A 364 -19.54 -15.05 -17.75
CA GLY A 364 -19.53 -16.52 -17.74
C GLY A 364 -18.13 -17.16 -17.77
N SER A 365 -17.05 -16.37 -17.93
CA SER A 365 -15.68 -16.89 -17.97
C SER A 365 -14.68 -15.83 -17.50
N LEU A 366 -13.48 -16.30 -17.07
CA LEU A 366 -12.37 -15.46 -16.66
C LEU A 366 -11.22 -15.55 -17.70
N THR A 367 -11.19 -14.61 -18.62
CA THR A 367 -10.14 -14.39 -19.62
C THR A 367 -9.68 -12.95 -19.55
N SER A 368 -8.52 -12.62 -20.13
CA SER A 368 -8.05 -11.22 -20.18
C SER A 368 -9.13 -10.30 -20.81
N GLU A 369 -9.82 -10.77 -21.85
CA GLU A 369 -10.86 -10.00 -22.54
C GLU A 369 -12.07 -9.76 -21.65
N THR A 370 -12.61 -10.81 -21.00
CA THR A 370 -13.80 -10.69 -20.16
C THR A 370 -13.56 -9.88 -18.90
N ILE A 371 -12.38 -10.02 -18.27
CA ILE A 371 -11.96 -9.22 -17.10
C ILE A 371 -11.78 -7.76 -17.49
N TYR A 372 -11.17 -7.48 -18.66
CA TYR A 372 -11.02 -6.11 -19.15
C TYR A 372 -12.36 -5.47 -19.50
N LYS A 373 -13.26 -6.24 -20.14
CA LYS A 373 -14.61 -5.77 -20.43
C LYS A 373 -15.38 -5.42 -19.17
N GLU A 374 -15.29 -6.24 -18.13
CA GLU A 374 -15.93 -5.97 -16.84
C GLU A 374 -15.38 -4.69 -16.19
N ALA A 375 -14.06 -4.46 -16.30
CA ALA A 375 -13.48 -3.22 -15.83
C ALA A 375 -14.06 -2.01 -16.55
N GLN A 376 -14.24 -2.07 -17.87
CA GLN A 376 -14.82 -0.97 -18.65
C GLN A 376 -16.31 -0.76 -18.32
N ASP A 377 -17.07 -1.83 -18.23
CA ASP A 377 -18.52 -1.77 -18.07
C ASP A 377 -18.95 -1.40 -16.62
N LYS A 378 -18.21 -1.88 -15.62
CA LYS A 378 -18.62 -1.78 -14.22
C LYS A 378 -17.64 -0.98 -13.33
N LEU A 379 -16.33 -1.23 -13.42
CA LEU A 379 -15.35 -0.53 -12.57
C LEU A 379 -15.25 0.94 -12.96
N TRP A 380 -15.02 1.24 -14.24
CA TRP A 380 -14.84 2.61 -14.73
C TRP A 380 -16.09 3.47 -14.65
N THR A 381 -17.25 2.84 -14.59
CA THR A 381 -18.56 3.53 -14.49
C THR A 381 -19.03 3.72 -13.05
N GLY A 382 -18.29 3.20 -12.08
CA GLY A 382 -18.66 3.24 -10.67
C GLY A 382 -19.79 2.29 -10.28
N GLN A 383 -20.19 1.37 -11.17
CA GLN A 383 -21.20 0.36 -10.86
C GLN A 383 -20.66 -0.78 -9.99
N LEU A 384 -19.36 -1.05 -10.07
CA LEU A 384 -18.67 -1.97 -9.19
C LEU A 384 -17.84 -1.20 -8.16
N THR A 385 -18.23 -1.28 -6.91
CA THR A 385 -17.58 -0.63 -5.76
C THR A 385 -17.19 -1.68 -4.72
N TYR A 386 -16.26 -1.33 -3.82
CA TYR A 386 -15.88 -2.20 -2.69
C TYR A 386 -16.06 -1.42 -1.38
N THR A 387 -16.99 -1.87 -0.54
CA THR A 387 -17.39 -1.19 0.70
C THR A 387 -17.06 -2.00 1.95
N ASP A 388 -16.34 -3.09 1.82
CA ASP A 388 -15.92 -3.96 2.93
C ASP A 388 -14.42 -3.82 3.26
N GLY A 389 -13.85 -2.64 3.00
CA GLY A 389 -12.44 -2.35 3.26
C GLY A 389 -12.11 -2.27 4.75
N ILE A 390 -10.85 -2.59 5.08
CA ILE A 390 -10.31 -2.43 6.43
C ILE A 390 -9.69 -1.04 6.63
N ILE A 391 -9.30 -0.37 5.55
CA ILE A 391 -8.65 0.94 5.59
C ILE A 391 -9.64 2.04 5.21
N MET A 392 -10.35 1.90 4.10
CA MET A 392 -11.32 2.87 3.60
C MET A 392 -12.74 2.32 3.64
N SER A 393 -13.71 3.19 3.87
CA SER A 393 -15.12 2.80 3.91
C SER A 393 -15.68 2.47 2.53
N SER A 394 -15.12 3.04 1.47
CA SER A 394 -15.50 2.77 0.09
C SER A 394 -14.31 2.93 -0.84
N TYR A 395 -14.25 2.03 -1.81
CA TYR A 395 -13.34 2.08 -2.96
C TYR A 395 -14.18 2.06 -4.22
N ASP A 396 -14.15 3.13 -4.95
CA ASP A 396 -14.92 3.32 -6.16
C ASP A 396 -14.16 4.17 -7.17
N PHE A 397 -14.60 4.06 -8.42
CA PHE A 397 -14.09 4.83 -9.56
C PHE A 397 -15.25 5.54 -10.24
N SER A 398 -14.95 6.49 -11.10
CA SER A 398 -15.96 7.14 -11.93
C SER A 398 -15.37 7.45 -13.30
N PRO A 399 -16.20 7.71 -14.32
CA PRO A 399 -15.72 8.12 -15.63
C PRO A 399 -14.83 9.36 -15.60
N ASP A 400 -15.04 10.22 -14.60
CA ASP A 400 -14.30 11.48 -14.45
C ASP A 400 -12.99 11.32 -13.66
N THR A 401 -12.83 10.25 -12.89
CA THR A 401 -11.65 10.03 -12.03
C THR A 401 -10.69 8.99 -12.57
N ILE A 402 -11.18 8.00 -13.33
CA ILE A 402 -10.34 6.91 -13.83
C ILE A 402 -9.07 7.41 -14.54
N PRO A 403 -7.88 6.89 -14.26
CA PRO A 403 -7.58 5.67 -13.50
C PRO A 403 -7.52 5.83 -11.98
N ASP A 404 -7.75 7.03 -11.44
CA ASP A 404 -7.74 7.29 -10.01
C ASP A 404 -9.01 6.80 -9.32
N PRO A 405 -8.90 6.31 -8.06
CA PRO A 405 -10.06 6.14 -7.22
C PRO A 405 -10.73 7.49 -6.92
N VAL A 406 -12.03 7.49 -6.63
CA VAL A 406 -12.73 8.67 -6.14
C VAL A 406 -12.19 9.03 -4.77
N VAL A 407 -11.80 10.29 -4.60
CA VAL A 407 -11.24 10.81 -3.33
C VAL A 407 -12.20 11.82 -2.74
N GLY A 408 -12.45 11.71 -1.43
CA GLY A 408 -13.29 12.65 -0.69
C GLY A 408 -14.12 11.97 0.39
N LYS A 409 -14.99 12.74 1.04
CA LYS A 409 -15.84 12.26 2.13
C LYS A 409 -16.73 11.10 1.66
N GLY A 410 -16.67 9.98 2.37
CA GLY A 410 -17.41 8.76 2.04
C GLY A 410 -16.70 7.83 1.04
N HIS A 411 -15.55 8.24 0.52
CA HIS A 411 -14.73 7.50 -0.43
C HIS A 411 -13.31 7.31 0.12
N TYR A 412 -12.34 7.28 -0.77
CA TYR A 412 -10.93 7.20 -0.42
C TYR A 412 -10.46 8.53 0.21
N ILE A 413 -9.88 8.48 1.40
CA ILE A 413 -9.49 9.69 2.16
C ILE A 413 -8.00 9.61 2.52
N PHE A 414 -7.35 10.79 2.48
CA PHE A 414 -5.98 10.97 2.94
C PHE A 414 -5.97 11.98 4.09
N PRO A 415 -6.14 11.53 5.34
CA PRO A 415 -5.98 12.42 6.47
C PRO A 415 -4.51 12.79 6.62
N VAL A 416 -4.23 14.06 6.91
CA VAL A 416 -2.89 14.45 7.36
C VAL A 416 -2.76 14.07 8.83
N THR A 417 -1.71 13.31 9.11
CA THR A 417 -1.37 12.82 10.44
C THR A 417 -0.05 13.42 10.91
N GLN A 418 0.12 13.49 12.23
CA GLN A 418 1.37 13.87 12.86
C GLN A 418 1.84 12.77 13.80
N TYR A 419 3.11 12.44 13.77
CA TYR A 419 3.71 11.41 14.62
C TYR A 419 4.14 11.92 15.98
N SER A 420 4.00 11.10 17.02
CA SER A 420 4.55 11.33 18.35
C SER A 420 4.68 10.02 19.11
N GLY A 421 5.89 9.69 19.57
CA GLY A 421 6.15 8.47 20.34
C GLY A 421 5.79 7.15 19.65
N GLY A 422 5.83 7.13 18.31
CA GLY A 422 5.44 5.97 17.52
C GLY A 422 3.95 5.89 17.17
N GLU A 423 3.15 6.81 17.68
CA GLU A 423 1.71 6.91 17.41
C GLU A 423 1.41 7.98 16.36
N ARG A 424 0.24 7.88 15.74
CA ARG A 424 -0.27 8.82 14.75
C ARG A 424 -1.50 9.52 15.27
N THR A 425 -1.52 10.86 15.13
CA THR A 425 -2.70 11.68 15.43
C THR A 425 -3.18 12.32 14.14
N VAL A 426 -4.45 12.14 13.78
CA VAL A 426 -5.05 12.86 12.66
C VAL A 426 -5.19 14.32 13.04
N ILE A 427 -4.62 15.22 12.25
CA ILE A 427 -4.67 16.66 12.48
C ILE A 427 -5.50 17.41 11.43
N TRP A 428 -5.83 16.77 10.33
CA TRP A 428 -6.63 17.33 9.22
C TRP A 428 -7.28 16.21 8.40
N PRO A 429 -8.49 16.41 7.83
CA PRO A 429 -9.34 17.61 7.94
C PRO A 429 -9.99 17.77 9.31
N ALA A 430 -10.50 18.96 9.63
CA ALA A 430 -10.99 19.30 10.96
C ALA A 430 -12.13 18.40 11.47
N ASP A 431 -12.99 17.89 10.60
CA ASP A 431 -14.10 16.98 10.93
C ASP A 431 -13.65 15.55 11.28
N GLN A 432 -12.37 15.20 11.02
CA GLN A 432 -11.77 13.90 11.35
C GLN A 432 -10.61 14.03 12.34
N ALA A 433 -10.19 15.26 12.65
CA ALA A 433 -9.03 15.50 13.50
C ALA A 433 -9.28 15.03 14.94
N SER A 434 -8.30 14.30 15.48
CA SER A 434 -8.22 13.91 16.89
C SER A 434 -7.18 14.73 17.68
N GLY A 435 -6.50 15.67 17.01
CA GLY A 435 -5.52 16.59 17.59
C GLY A 435 -5.28 17.79 16.70
N THR A 436 -4.31 18.61 17.09
CA THR A 436 -3.88 19.80 16.35
C THR A 436 -2.41 19.69 15.99
N LEU A 437 -1.99 20.37 14.91
CA LEU A 437 -0.59 20.44 14.51
C LEU A 437 0.25 21.03 15.65
N LYS A 438 1.33 20.35 16.01
CA LYS A 438 2.31 20.77 17.02
C LYS A 438 3.69 20.90 16.37
N PRO A 439 4.32 22.08 16.43
CA PRO A 439 5.70 22.22 15.95
C PRO A 439 6.65 21.36 16.80
N LYS A 440 7.83 21.03 16.25
CA LYS A 440 8.88 20.33 17.00
C LYS A 440 9.41 21.24 18.11
N ALA A 441 9.41 20.73 19.33
CA ALA A 441 9.87 21.43 20.52
C ALA A 441 11.38 21.77 20.49
#